data_e40f6f94caa6a08d483eddb17b53b7ab
#
_entry.id   e40f6f94caa6a08d483eddb17b53b7ab
#
_cell.length_a   1.000
_cell.length_b   1.000
_cell.length_c   1.000
_cell.angle_alpha   90.00
_cell.angle_beta   90.00
_cell.angle_gamma   90.00
#
_symmetry.space_group_name_H-M   'P 1'
#
loop_
_entity.id
_entity.type
_entity.pdbx_description
1 polymer ?
#
loop_
_entity_poly.entity_id
_entity_poly.type
_entity_poly.pdbx_seq_one_letter_code
_entity_poly.pdbx_strand_id
1 'polypeptide(L)'
;GVQSLLASLLCVLLGLLIGFVVLLFINPSGAGEAILAVIKNFLNYSKSATQAKYLGNTLVKTAPLLLCALSILFSYKVGLFNIGAAGQYCAGVALSLYAALAWGWGWLPCMLLAMLGGMALGAISGLLKSYCNVNEVISGIMLNWIVLYLTNMLLTNVKEETSPYTFVLAHKNPS
;
A
#
# COMPACT_ATOMS: atom_id res chain seq x y z
N GLY A 1 1.29 -5.10 -25.83
CA GLY A 1 0.25 -5.98 -25.31
C GLY A 1 0.78 -7.31 -24.78
N VAL A 2 0.82 -8.35 -25.62
CA VAL A 2 1.17 -9.72 -25.18
C VAL A 2 2.61 -9.83 -24.65
N GLN A 3 3.56 -9.17 -25.28
CA GLN A 3 4.97 -9.16 -24.83
C GLN A 3 5.13 -8.56 -23.42
N SER A 4 4.43 -7.48 -23.10
CA SER A 4 4.47 -6.87 -21.77
C SER A 4 3.87 -7.78 -20.70
N LEU A 5 2.80 -8.50 -21.04
CA LEU A 5 2.15 -9.46 -20.15
C LEU A 5 3.07 -10.67 -19.91
N LEU A 6 3.70 -11.20 -20.94
CA LEU A 6 4.69 -12.28 -20.83
C LEU A 6 5.90 -11.85 -19.98
N ALA A 7 6.42 -10.65 -20.19
CA ALA A 7 7.53 -10.12 -19.39
C ALA A 7 7.15 -10.02 -17.90
N SER A 8 5.94 -9.53 -17.59
CA SER A 8 5.46 -9.45 -16.19
C SER A 8 5.32 -10.85 -15.57
N LEU A 9 4.78 -11.81 -16.29
CA LEU A 9 4.67 -13.21 -15.82
C LEU A 9 6.04 -13.83 -15.57
N LEU A 10 6.99 -13.62 -16.48
CA LEU A 10 8.37 -14.09 -16.33
C LEU A 10 9.04 -13.47 -15.08
N CYS A 11 8.86 -12.16 -14.83
CA CYS A 11 9.37 -11.52 -13.62
C CYS A 11 8.80 -12.15 -12.35
N VAL A 12 7.49 -12.44 -12.31
CA VAL A 12 6.86 -13.10 -11.17
C VAL A 12 7.43 -14.51 -10.96
N LEU A 13 7.57 -15.29 -12.03
CA LEU A 13 8.13 -16.64 -11.96
C LEU A 13 9.59 -16.63 -11.50
N LEU A 14 10.41 -15.72 -12.03
CA LEU A 14 11.79 -15.54 -11.58
C LEU A 14 11.87 -15.15 -10.11
N GLY A 15 11.01 -14.23 -9.66
CA GLY A 15 10.93 -13.84 -8.25
C GLY A 15 10.59 -15.02 -7.33
N LEU A 16 9.60 -15.84 -7.72
CA LEU A 16 9.25 -17.06 -6.98
C LEU A 16 10.41 -18.07 -6.96
N LEU A 17 11.11 -18.25 -8.08
CA LEU A 17 12.25 -19.16 -8.20
C LEU A 17 13.40 -18.70 -7.28
N ILE A 18 13.76 -17.42 -7.32
CA ILE A 18 14.80 -16.86 -6.44
C ILE A 18 14.38 -17.01 -4.97
N GLY A 19 13.12 -16.70 -4.64
CA GLY A 19 12.58 -16.91 -3.29
C GLY A 19 12.68 -18.37 -2.84
N PHE A 20 12.39 -19.31 -3.73
CA PHE A 20 12.52 -20.74 -3.46
C PHE A 20 13.98 -21.15 -3.19
N VAL A 21 14.92 -20.65 -4.01
CA VAL A 21 16.36 -20.91 -3.80
C VAL A 21 16.80 -20.39 -2.43
N VAL A 22 16.40 -19.18 -2.05
CA VAL A 22 16.71 -18.62 -0.73
C VAL A 22 16.13 -19.49 0.39
N LEU A 23 14.89 -19.95 0.24
CA LEU A 23 14.25 -20.85 1.22
C LEU A 23 14.98 -22.18 1.35
N LEU A 24 15.52 -22.73 0.25
CA LEU A 24 16.35 -23.96 0.29
C LEU A 24 17.60 -23.79 1.15
N PHE A 25 18.21 -22.60 1.17
CA PHE A 25 19.37 -22.32 2.03
C PHE A 25 18.98 -22.15 3.50
N ILE A 26 17.79 -21.61 3.79
CA ILE A 26 17.35 -21.35 5.16
C ILE A 26 16.74 -22.62 5.79
N ASN A 27 15.84 -23.27 5.08
CA ASN A 27 15.13 -24.48 5.55
C ASN A 27 14.83 -25.43 4.38
N PRO A 28 15.77 -26.33 4.03
CA PRO A 28 15.60 -27.22 2.88
C PRO A 28 14.37 -28.12 2.96
N SER A 29 14.04 -28.60 4.17
CA SER A 29 12.91 -29.53 4.37
C SER A 29 11.55 -28.86 4.23
N GLY A 30 11.43 -27.57 4.57
CA GLY A 30 10.18 -26.80 4.52
C GLY A 30 10.01 -25.94 3.27
N ALA A 31 11.04 -25.80 2.43
CA ALA A 31 11.03 -24.90 1.27
C ALA A 31 9.92 -25.22 0.26
N GLY A 32 9.70 -26.52 0.00
CA GLY A 32 8.64 -26.97 -0.92
C GLY A 32 7.23 -26.64 -0.40
N GLU A 33 6.98 -26.89 0.86
CA GLU A 33 5.68 -26.57 1.49
C GLU A 33 5.44 -25.07 1.54
N ALA A 34 6.47 -24.28 1.82
CA ALA A 34 6.37 -22.83 1.88
C ALA A 34 6.00 -22.23 0.51
N ILE A 35 6.66 -22.66 -0.56
CA ILE A 35 6.33 -22.20 -1.92
C ILE A 35 4.93 -22.64 -2.36
N LEU A 36 4.54 -23.88 -2.03
CA LEU A 36 3.19 -24.38 -2.31
C LEU A 36 2.13 -23.59 -1.53
N ALA A 37 2.42 -23.19 -0.29
CA ALA A 37 1.54 -22.34 0.50
C ALA A 37 1.36 -20.95 -0.14
N VAL A 38 2.42 -20.36 -0.70
CA VAL A 38 2.35 -19.09 -1.43
C VAL A 38 1.49 -19.23 -2.68
N ILE A 39 1.71 -20.28 -3.49
CA ILE A 39 0.98 -20.49 -4.75
C ILE A 39 -0.49 -20.85 -4.49
N LYS A 40 -0.75 -21.75 -3.55
CA LYS A 40 -2.11 -22.19 -3.20
C LYS A 40 -2.88 -21.15 -2.39
N ASN A 41 -2.18 -20.28 -1.63
CA ASN A 41 -2.75 -19.21 -0.82
C ASN A 41 -4.16 -19.54 -0.26
N PHE A 42 -5.21 -18.95 -0.84
CA PHE A 42 -6.60 -19.13 -0.38
C PHE A 42 -7.15 -20.55 -0.62
N LEU A 43 -6.57 -21.35 -1.52
CA LEU A 43 -6.97 -22.75 -1.77
C LEU A 43 -6.50 -23.73 -0.69
N ASN A 44 -5.55 -23.31 0.16
CA ASN A 44 -4.93 -24.18 1.18
C ASN A 44 -5.82 -24.41 2.42
N TYR A 45 -7.02 -23.84 2.48
CA TYR A 45 -7.95 -23.96 3.60
C TYR A 45 -9.04 -24.96 3.32
N SER A 46 -9.32 -25.85 4.31
CA SER A 46 -10.30 -26.94 4.17
C SER A 46 -11.76 -26.46 4.10
N LYS A 47 -12.08 -25.28 4.65
CA LYS A 47 -13.45 -24.75 4.68
C LYS A 47 -13.64 -23.70 3.56
N SER A 48 -14.67 -23.87 2.74
CA SER A 48 -15.00 -22.95 1.64
C SER A 48 -15.24 -21.51 2.10
N ALA A 49 -15.87 -21.31 3.25
CA ALA A 49 -16.07 -19.99 3.84
C ALA A 49 -14.72 -19.30 4.18
N THR A 50 -13.75 -20.05 4.63
CA THR A 50 -12.40 -19.57 4.92
C THR A 50 -11.66 -19.23 3.62
N GLN A 51 -11.79 -20.04 2.59
CA GLN A 51 -11.24 -19.76 1.26
C GLN A 51 -11.80 -18.47 0.68
N ALA A 52 -13.13 -18.28 0.74
CA ALA A 52 -13.79 -17.07 0.28
C ALA A 52 -13.32 -15.82 1.03
N LYS A 53 -13.15 -15.92 2.36
CA LYS A 53 -12.61 -14.83 3.19
C LYS A 53 -11.20 -14.43 2.77
N TYR A 54 -10.30 -15.38 2.58
CA TYR A 54 -8.92 -15.09 2.16
C TYR A 54 -8.82 -14.59 0.73
N LEU A 55 -9.66 -15.11 -0.18
CA LEU A 55 -9.80 -14.56 -1.53
C LEU A 55 -10.26 -13.09 -1.47
N GLY A 56 -11.31 -12.79 -0.69
CA GLY A 56 -11.78 -11.43 -0.48
C GLY A 56 -10.69 -10.51 0.08
N ASN A 57 -9.95 -10.97 1.09
CA ASN A 57 -8.81 -10.21 1.63
C ASN A 57 -7.74 -9.94 0.59
N THR A 58 -7.46 -10.90 -0.30
CA THR A 58 -6.49 -10.70 -1.39
C THR A 58 -6.97 -9.63 -2.35
N LEU A 59 -8.24 -9.66 -2.75
CA LEU A 59 -8.83 -8.64 -3.62
C LEU A 59 -8.80 -7.25 -2.99
N VAL A 60 -9.16 -7.14 -1.72
CA VAL A 60 -9.11 -5.86 -0.97
C VAL A 60 -7.69 -5.31 -0.91
N LYS A 61 -6.69 -6.15 -0.67
CA LYS A 61 -5.27 -5.73 -0.66
C LYS A 61 -4.72 -5.41 -2.04
N THR A 62 -5.29 -5.98 -3.10
CA THR A 62 -4.89 -5.72 -4.48
C THR A 62 -5.34 -4.34 -4.96
N ALA A 63 -6.49 -3.84 -4.49
CA ALA A 63 -7.02 -2.56 -4.92
C ALA A 63 -6.07 -1.37 -4.70
N PRO A 64 -5.47 -1.15 -3.52
CA PRO A 64 -4.48 -0.08 -3.32
C PRO A 64 -3.25 -0.23 -4.22
N LEU A 65 -2.77 -1.47 -4.43
CA LEU A 65 -1.62 -1.73 -5.30
C LEU A 65 -1.92 -1.36 -6.76
N LEU A 66 -3.13 -1.68 -7.24
CA LEU A 66 -3.58 -1.28 -8.57
C LEU A 66 -3.64 0.24 -8.73
N LEU A 67 -4.18 0.95 -7.74
CA LEU A 67 -4.25 2.42 -7.76
C LEU A 67 -2.85 3.06 -7.76
N CYS A 68 -1.94 2.54 -6.95
CA CYS A 68 -0.53 2.98 -6.96
C CYS A 68 0.13 2.70 -8.31
N ALA A 69 -0.08 1.52 -8.89
CA ALA A 69 0.46 1.17 -10.20
C ALA A 69 -0.08 2.08 -11.31
N LEU A 70 -1.38 2.42 -11.28
CA LEU A 70 -2.00 3.37 -12.21
C LEU A 70 -1.41 4.78 -12.05
N SER A 71 -1.17 5.23 -10.81
CA SER A 71 -0.53 6.52 -10.53
C SER A 71 0.89 6.59 -11.13
N ILE A 72 1.67 5.52 -10.95
CA ILE A 72 3.03 5.41 -11.51
C ILE A 72 2.97 5.39 -13.04
N LEU A 73 2.05 4.60 -13.62
CA LEU A 73 1.87 4.50 -15.07
C LEU A 73 1.48 5.85 -15.69
N PHE A 74 0.57 6.59 -15.05
CA PHE A 74 0.17 7.92 -15.49
C PHE A 74 1.35 8.89 -15.48
N SER A 75 2.09 8.94 -14.39
CA SER A 75 3.29 9.77 -14.27
C SER A 75 4.34 9.43 -15.32
N TYR A 76 4.56 8.15 -15.60
CA TYR A 76 5.48 7.70 -16.63
C TYR A 76 5.06 8.19 -18.05
N LYS A 77 3.76 8.23 -18.32
CA LYS A 77 3.24 8.73 -19.61
C LYS A 77 3.51 10.23 -19.84
N VAL A 78 3.62 11.01 -18.78
CA VAL A 78 3.97 12.46 -18.86
C VAL A 78 5.47 12.72 -18.68
N GLY A 79 6.30 11.67 -18.70
CA GLY A 79 7.76 11.78 -18.61
C GLY A 79 8.32 11.96 -17.20
N LEU A 80 7.52 11.67 -16.17
CA LEU A 80 7.93 11.71 -14.76
C LEU A 80 7.96 10.30 -14.17
N PHE A 81 8.78 10.10 -13.14
CA PHE A 81 8.84 8.82 -12.43
C PHE A 81 8.37 8.99 -10.99
N ASN A 82 7.12 8.55 -10.72
CA ASN A 82 6.50 8.71 -9.40
C ASN A 82 6.89 7.58 -8.43
N ILE A 83 8.04 7.71 -7.77
CA ILE A 83 8.41 6.85 -6.64
C ILE A 83 7.64 7.23 -5.36
N GLY A 84 7.05 8.43 -5.31
CA GLY A 84 6.28 8.94 -4.20
C GLY A 84 4.88 8.32 -4.00
N ALA A 85 4.46 7.36 -4.83
CA ALA A 85 3.12 6.75 -4.78
C ALA A 85 2.80 6.13 -3.40
N ALA A 86 3.78 5.51 -2.74
CA ALA A 86 3.61 4.94 -1.40
C ALA A 86 3.33 6.02 -0.35
N GLY A 87 4.04 7.15 -0.39
CA GLY A 87 3.79 8.29 0.48
C GLY A 87 2.45 8.96 0.19
N GLN A 88 2.05 9.09 -1.08
CA GLN A 88 0.74 9.61 -1.46
C GLN A 88 -0.39 8.76 -0.89
N TYR A 89 -0.27 7.44 -0.99
CA TYR A 89 -1.20 6.51 -0.36
C TYR A 89 -1.21 6.65 1.16
N CYS A 90 -0.04 6.70 1.80
CA CYS A 90 0.11 6.85 3.25
C CYS A 90 -0.51 8.16 3.74
N ALA A 91 -0.29 9.29 3.04
CA ALA A 91 -0.89 10.59 3.37
C ALA A 91 -2.42 10.55 3.30
N GLY A 92 -2.96 9.94 2.24
CA GLY A 92 -4.41 9.77 2.10
C GLY A 92 -5.00 8.93 3.23
N VAL A 93 -4.38 7.80 3.55
CA VAL A 93 -4.80 6.93 4.66
C VAL A 93 -4.71 7.65 6.00
N ALA A 94 -3.62 8.39 6.26
CA ALA A 94 -3.44 9.12 7.51
C ALA A 94 -4.55 10.15 7.75
N LEU A 95 -4.86 10.96 6.75
CA LEU A 95 -5.89 11.98 6.87
C LEU A 95 -7.30 11.37 7.01
N SER A 96 -7.60 10.32 6.25
CA SER A 96 -8.90 9.66 6.35
C SER A 96 -9.10 8.97 7.70
N LEU A 97 -8.07 8.28 8.20
CA LEU A 97 -8.11 7.65 9.52
C LEU A 97 -8.23 8.68 10.64
N TYR A 98 -7.45 9.75 10.59
CA TYR A 98 -7.54 10.81 11.58
C TYR A 98 -8.94 11.43 11.61
N ALA A 99 -9.53 11.73 10.46
CA ALA A 99 -10.90 12.27 10.37
C ALA A 99 -11.94 11.28 10.90
N ALA A 100 -11.80 10.00 10.63
CA ALA A 100 -12.70 8.96 11.13
C ALA A 100 -12.57 8.78 12.65
N LEU A 101 -11.34 8.80 13.19
CA LEU A 101 -11.06 8.52 14.60
C LEU A 101 -11.26 9.75 15.50
N ALA A 102 -10.73 10.91 15.09
CA ALA A 102 -10.79 12.13 15.89
C ALA A 102 -12.11 12.92 15.74
N TRP A 103 -12.64 12.97 14.51
CA TRP A 103 -13.84 13.76 14.21
C TRP A 103 -15.10 12.92 14.00
N GLY A 104 -14.98 11.59 13.91
CA GLY A 104 -16.11 10.70 13.71
C GLY A 104 -16.82 10.87 12.36
N TRP A 105 -16.10 11.33 11.34
CA TRP A 105 -16.68 11.56 10.02
C TRP A 105 -17.07 10.25 9.33
N GLY A 106 -18.14 10.31 8.53
CA GLY A 106 -18.59 9.18 7.73
C GLY A 106 -17.60 8.82 6.61
N TRP A 107 -17.86 7.71 5.93
CA TRP A 107 -16.95 7.18 4.90
C TRP A 107 -16.71 8.12 3.72
N LEU A 108 -17.74 8.87 3.29
CA LEU A 108 -17.66 9.75 2.11
C LEU A 108 -16.71 10.95 2.32
N PRO A 109 -16.85 11.78 3.39
CA PRO A 109 -15.88 12.83 3.65
C PRO A 109 -14.47 12.30 3.95
N CYS A 110 -14.33 11.13 4.59
CA CYS A 110 -13.03 10.49 4.79
C CYS A 110 -12.37 10.11 3.45
N MET A 111 -13.16 9.61 2.49
CA MET A 111 -12.67 9.30 1.14
C MET A 111 -12.20 10.58 0.42
N LEU A 112 -12.97 11.66 0.48
CA LEU A 112 -12.58 12.94 -0.14
C LEU A 112 -11.29 13.49 0.49
N LEU A 113 -11.17 13.38 1.81
CA LEU A 113 -9.96 13.82 2.51
C LEU A 113 -8.74 12.96 2.15
N ALA A 114 -8.93 11.65 1.96
CA ALA A 114 -7.88 10.76 1.47
C ALA A 114 -7.39 11.17 0.08
N MET A 115 -8.31 11.51 -0.82
CA MET A 115 -7.96 12.00 -2.17
C MET A 115 -7.18 13.31 -2.09
N LEU A 116 -7.61 14.25 -1.25
CA LEU A 116 -6.91 15.53 -1.05
C LEU A 116 -5.49 15.32 -0.49
N GLY A 117 -5.31 14.41 0.47
CA GLY A 117 -4.00 14.07 1.02
C GLY A 117 -3.03 13.52 -0.02
N GLY A 118 -3.50 12.57 -0.82
CA GLY A 118 -2.70 12.01 -1.93
C GLY A 118 -2.36 13.06 -2.98
N MET A 119 -3.35 13.90 -3.39
CA MET A 119 -3.14 14.98 -4.35
C MET A 119 -2.15 16.03 -3.84
N ALA A 120 -2.26 16.45 -2.59
CA ALA A 120 -1.37 17.44 -1.99
C ALA A 120 0.09 16.98 -2.05
N LEU A 121 0.36 15.73 -1.69
CA LEU A 121 1.71 15.18 -1.74
C LEU A 121 2.23 15.03 -3.18
N GLY A 122 1.37 14.61 -4.10
CA GLY A 122 1.68 14.57 -5.53
C GLY A 122 1.99 15.95 -6.10
N ALA A 123 1.21 16.96 -5.70
CA ALA A 123 1.44 18.36 -6.09
C ALA A 123 2.78 18.89 -5.56
N ILE A 124 3.13 18.59 -4.30
CA ILE A 124 4.43 18.99 -3.72
C ILE A 124 5.58 18.39 -4.54
N SER A 125 5.53 17.10 -4.86
CA SER A 125 6.53 16.44 -5.68
C SER A 125 6.66 17.07 -7.07
N GLY A 126 5.51 17.34 -7.73
CA GLY A 126 5.46 18.00 -9.02
C GLY A 126 5.99 19.45 -9.01
N LEU A 127 5.66 20.22 -7.98
CA LEU A 127 6.15 21.59 -7.81
C LEU A 127 7.67 21.63 -7.58
N LEU A 128 8.21 20.72 -6.73
CA LEU A 128 9.65 20.59 -6.53
C LEU A 128 10.38 20.29 -7.83
N LYS A 129 9.81 19.45 -8.68
CA LYS A 129 10.37 19.17 -10.01
C LYS A 129 10.30 20.38 -10.93
N SER A 130 9.11 21.00 -11.01
CA SER A 130 8.83 22.08 -11.98
C SER A 130 9.56 23.39 -11.65
N TYR A 131 9.55 23.81 -10.39
CA TYR A 131 10.12 25.10 -9.99
C TYR A 131 11.57 25.03 -9.50
N CYS A 132 11.91 23.93 -8.80
CA CYS A 132 13.22 23.77 -8.19
C CYS A 132 14.13 22.83 -8.98
N ASN A 133 13.62 22.21 -10.06
CA ASN A 133 14.34 21.22 -10.86
C ASN A 133 14.97 20.08 -10.01
N VAL A 134 14.34 19.75 -8.87
CA VAL A 134 14.78 18.65 -7.99
C VAL A 134 14.50 17.32 -8.68
N ASN A 135 15.38 16.36 -8.47
CA ASN A 135 15.17 15.00 -8.97
C ASN A 135 13.95 14.37 -8.29
N GLU A 136 12.94 13.98 -9.10
CA GLU A 136 11.67 13.40 -8.62
C GLU A 136 11.83 12.08 -7.88
N VAL A 137 12.90 11.32 -8.17
CA VAL A 137 13.21 10.06 -7.49
C VAL A 137 13.64 10.35 -6.05
N ILE A 138 14.56 11.28 -5.86
CA ILE A 138 15.06 11.66 -4.54
C ILE A 138 13.96 12.30 -3.70
N SER A 139 13.23 13.27 -4.28
CA SER A 139 12.12 13.92 -3.57
C SER A 139 11.02 12.92 -3.20
N GLY A 140 10.70 11.97 -4.08
CA GLY A 140 9.72 10.92 -3.81
C GLY A 140 10.12 10.01 -2.65
N ILE A 141 11.38 9.57 -2.60
CA ILE A 141 11.89 8.74 -1.50
C ILE A 141 11.84 9.52 -0.17
N MET A 142 12.31 10.76 -0.17
CA MET A 142 12.30 11.60 1.05
C MET A 142 10.88 11.87 1.54
N LEU A 143 9.95 12.21 0.64
CA LEU A 143 8.56 12.45 0.99
C LEU A 143 7.88 11.19 1.54
N ASN A 144 8.18 10.00 1.04
CA ASN A 144 7.66 8.75 1.58
C ASN A 144 8.01 8.60 3.07
N TRP A 145 9.27 8.84 3.45
CA TRP A 145 9.72 8.74 4.83
C TRP A 145 9.14 9.85 5.72
N ILE A 146 9.12 11.08 5.23
CA ILE A 146 8.53 12.22 5.96
C ILE A 146 7.07 11.92 6.28
N VAL A 147 6.28 11.48 5.29
CA VAL A 147 4.86 11.18 5.50
C VAL A 147 4.66 10.00 6.44
N LEU A 148 5.50 8.97 6.35
CA LEU A 148 5.43 7.83 7.28
C LEU A 148 5.60 8.27 8.73
N TYR A 149 6.60 9.10 9.02
CA TYR A 149 6.83 9.62 10.37
C TYR A 149 5.75 10.57 10.82
N LEU A 150 5.27 11.48 9.95
CA LEU A 150 4.15 12.37 10.25
C LEU A 150 2.87 11.58 10.53
N THR A 151 2.59 10.54 9.77
CA THR A 151 1.45 9.65 10.00
C THR A 151 1.51 9.00 11.37
N ASN A 152 2.66 8.45 11.75
CA ASN A 152 2.86 7.86 13.07
C ASN A 152 2.67 8.88 14.18
N MET A 153 3.18 10.10 14.02
CA MET A 153 3.02 11.19 15.00
C MET A 153 1.55 11.60 15.13
N LEU A 154 0.84 11.80 14.02
CA LEU A 154 -0.58 12.17 14.02
C LEU A 154 -1.46 11.08 14.65
N LEU A 155 -1.24 9.82 14.29
CA LEU A 155 -2.05 8.72 14.81
C LEU A 155 -1.73 8.38 16.27
N THR A 156 -0.55 8.74 16.77
CA THR A 156 -0.22 8.58 18.19
C THR A 156 -1.16 9.40 19.10
N ASN A 157 -1.64 10.55 18.63
CA ASN A 157 -2.56 11.40 19.37
C ASN A 157 -3.99 10.83 19.51
N VAL A 158 -4.33 9.79 18.74
CA VAL A 158 -5.63 9.11 18.76
C VAL A 158 -5.53 7.66 19.23
N LYS A 159 -4.43 7.32 19.91
CA LYS A 159 -4.24 6.01 20.55
C LYS A 159 -5.02 5.91 21.85
N GLU A 160 -5.47 4.70 22.15
CA GLU A 160 -6.05 4.38 23.46
C GLU A 160 -4.95 4.34 24.52
N GLU A 161 -5.17 4.98 25.67
CA GLU A 161 -4.17 5.05 26.76
C GLU A 161 -3.84 3.67 27.34
N THR A 162 -4.83 2.76 27.32
CA THR A 162 -4.71 1.40 27.90
C THR A 162 -4.08 0.39 26.94
N SER A 163 -4.03 0.70 25.63
CA SER A 163 -3.47 -0.20 24.63
C SER A 163 -2.63 0.55 23.61
N PRO A 164 -1.30 0.34 23.59
CA PRO A 164 -0.41 1.03 22.66
C PRO A 164 -0.63 0.62 21.18
N TYR A 165 -1.42 -0.39 20.93
CA TYR A 165 -1.67 -0.95 19.59
C TYR A 165 -3.06 -0.66 19.04
N THR A 166 -3.98 -0.16 19.88
CA THR A 166 -5.37 0.10 19.50
C THR A 166 -5.62 1.60 19.36
N PHE A 167 -6.32 2.00 18.30
CA PHE A 167 -6.77 3.37 18.12
C PHE A 167 -8.15 3.55 18.73
N VAL A 168 -8.36 4.67 19.44
CA VAL A 168 -9.69 5.04 19.97
C VAL A 168 -10.56 5.48 18.82
N LEU A 169 -11.66 4.76 18.61
CA LEU A 169 -12.76 5.25 17.76
C LEU A 169 -13.58 6.23 18.57
N ALA A 170 -13.41 7.52 18.31
CA ALA A 170 -14.17 8.59 18.98
C ALA A 170 -15.69 8.42 18.78
N HIS A 171 -16.10 7.85 17.66
CA HIS A 171 -17.47 7.44 17.39
C HIS A 171 -17.47 6.04 16.77
N LYS A 172 -18.40 5.16 17.23
CA LYS A 172 -18.73 3.93 16.51
C LYS A 172 -19.25 4.36 15.14
N ASN A 173 -18.37 4.33 14.15
CA ASN A 173 -18.77 4.59 12.79
C ASN A 173 -19.66 3.41 12.38
N PRO A 174 -20.95 3.60 12.12
CA PRO A 174 -21.77 2.55 11.53
C PRO A 174 -21.18 2.31 10.15
N SER A 175 -20.60 1.13 10.00
CA SER A 175 -20.14 0.57 8.72
C SER A 175 -21.30 0.53 7.72
#